data_5a5fddc2452ebe71f5d9308d54a3c735
#
_entry.id   5a5fddc2452ebe71f5d9308d54a3c735
#
_cell.length_a   1.000
_cell.length_b   1.000
_cell.length_c   1.000
_cell.angle_alpha   90.00
_cell.angle_beta   90.00
_cell.angle_gamma   90.00
#
_symmetry.space_group_name_H-M   'P 1'
#
loop_
_entity.id
_entity.type
_entity.pdbx_description
1 polymer ?
#
loop_
_entity_poly.entity_id
_entity_poly.type
_entity_poly.pdbx_seq_one_letter_code
_entity_poly.pdbx_strand_id
1 'polypeptide(L)' 'MKQFLDKLKNKQDLTFDESKSAFEVLMTGNATDEEIYNFLTLLSDKGEVADEIAGGVYVLREK' A
#
# COMPACT_ATOMS: atom_id res chain seq x y z
N MET A 1 0.77 7.95 5.03
CA MET A 1 1.22 7.27 3.78
C MET A 1 2.73 7.32 3.56
N LYS A 2 3.38 8.37 4.05
CA LYS A 2 4.82 8.55 3.81
C LYS A 2 5.68 7.37 4.27
N GLN A 3 5.41 6.80 5.45
CA GLN A 3 6.18 5.68 5.96
C GLN A 3 6.11 4.47 5.03
N PHE A 4 4.98 4.26 4.39
CA PHE A 4 4.83 3.15 3.45
C PHE A 4 5.61 3.41 2.17
N LEU A 5 5.57 4.65 1.70
CA LEU A 5 6.32 5.04 0.51
C LEU A 5 7.82 4.90 0.73
N ASP A 6 8.30 5.32 1.90
CA ASP A 6 9.72 5.20 2.23
C ASP A 6 10.16 3.74 2.26
N LYS A 7 9.32 2.88 2.82
CA LYS A 7 9.60 1.45 2.86
C LYS A 7 9.71 0.86 1.46
N LEU A 8 8.76 1.21 0.60
CA LEU A 8 8.76 0.72 -0.77
C LEU A 8 9.92 1.27 -1.59
N LYS A 9 10.32 2.52 -1.35
CA LYS A 9 11.50 3.10 -2.01
C LYS A 9 12.77 2.35 -1.68
N ASN A 10 12.84 1.79 -0.48
CA ASN A 10 13.98 0.97 -0.03
C ASN A 10 13.78 -0.50 -0.41
N LYS A 11 12.77 -0.80 -1.20
CA LYS A 11 12.44 -2.16 -1.65
C LYS A 11 12.18 -3.12 -0.50
N GLN A 12 11.61 -2.60 0.57
CA GLN A 12 11.19 -3.40 1.70
C GLN A 12 9.73 -3.81 1.53
N ASP A 13 9.43 -5.04 1.93
CA ASP A 13 8.07 -5.55 1.82
C ASP A 13 7.20 -5.01 2.95
N LEU A 14 5.92 -4.80 2.63
CA LEU A 14 4.94 -4.43 3.65
C LEU A 14 4.37 -5.70 4.28
N THR A 15 4.15 -5.67 5.59
CA THR A 15 3.45 -6.76 6.26
C THR A 15 1.97 -6.67 5.92
N PHE A 16 1.21 -7.71 6.30
CA PHE A 16 -0.24 -7.72 6.11
C PHE A 16 -0.87 -6.47 6.75
N ASP A 17 -0.52 -6.19 8.00
CA ASP A 17 -1.07 -5.04 8.72
C ASP A 17 -0.69 -3.71 8.08
N GLU A 18 0.54 -3.59 7.62
CA GLU A 18 1.00 -2.38 6.93
C GLU A 18 0.27 -2.18 5.62
N SER A 19 0.13 -3.24 4.84
CA SER A 19 -0.59 -3.18 3.58
C SER A 19 -2.05 -2.83 3.81
N LYS A 20 -2.69 -3.45 4.79
CA LYS A 20 -4.07 -3.14 5.16
C LYS A 20 -4.23 -1.66 5.50
N SER A 21 -3.33 -1.13 6.33
CA SER A 21 -3.38 0.29 6.71
C SER A 21 -3.18 1.20 5.51
N ALA A 22 -2.23 0.87 4.62
CA ALA A 22 -1.97 1.66 3.43
C ALA A 22 -3.20 1.70 2.52
N PHE A 23 -3.83 0.57 2.28
CA PHE A 23 -5.02 0.52 1.43
C PHE A 23 -6.20 1.22 2.08
N GLU A 24 -6.31 1.18 3.40
CA GLU A 24 -7.35 1.94 4.10
C GLU A 24 -7.17 3.44 3.88
N VAL A 25 -5.94 3.93 3.93
CA VAL A 25 -5.65 5.34 3.65
C VAL A 25 -6.07 5.70 2.23
N LEU A 26 -5.80 4.82 1.26
CA LEU A 26 -6.21 5.05 -0.12
C LEU A 26 -7.72 5.10 -0.27
N MET A 27 -8.41 4.18 0.40
CA MET A 27 -9.86 4.06 0.25
C MET A 27 -10.64 5.16 0.97
N THR A 28 -10.07 5.72 2.03
CA THR A 28 -10.73 6.78 2.79
C THR A 28 -10.43 8.18 2.27
N GLY A 29 -9.61 8.28 1.22
CA GLY A 29 -9.26 9.56 0.63
C GLY A 29 -8.27 10.37 1.45
N ASN A 30 -7.55 9.75 2.36
CA ASN A 30 -6.56 10.43 3.21
C ASN A 30 -5.19 10.50 2.55
N ALA A 31 -5.08 10.07 1.29
CA ALA A 31 -3.85 10.17 0.51
C ALA A 31 -4.10 11.09 -0.69
N THR A 32 -3.08 11.83 -1.09
CA THR A 32 -3.17 12.67 -2.29
C THR A 32 -3.05 11.78 -3.53
N ASP A 33 -3.46 12.32 -4.69
CA ASP A 33 -3.33 11.59 -5.96
C ASP A 33 -1.88 11.21 -6.22
N GLU A 34 -0.95 12.10 -5.90
CA GLU A 34 0.46 11.84 -6.06
C GLU A 34 0.93 10.70 -5.18
N GLU A 35 0.47 10.65 -3.93
CA GLU A 35 0.81 9.56 -3.02
C GLU A 35 0.26 8.23 -3.52
N ILE A 36 -0.96 8.24 -4.02
CA ILE A 36 -1.58 7.04 -4.57
C ILE A 36 -0.78 6.53 -5.76
N TYR A 37 -0.44 7.42 -6.68
CA TYR A 37 0.35 7.07 -7.86
C TYR A 37 1.70 6.50 -7.48
N ASN A 38 2.40 7.17 -6.56
CA ASN A 38 3.71 6.72 -6.10
C ASN A 38 3.63 5.37 -5.41
N PHE A 39 2.63 5.17 -4.57
CA PHE A 39 2.43 3.90 -3.86
C PHE A 39 2.26 2.75 -4.84
N LEU A 40 1.35 2.89 -5.79
CA LEU A 40 1.05 1.85 -6.75
C LEU A 40 2.24 1.58 -7.67
N THR A 41 2.94 2.64 -8.10
CA THR A 41 4.11 2.51 -8.96
C THR A 41 5.24 1.79 -8.25
N LEU A 42 5.53 2.17 -7.01
CA LEU A 42 6.60 1.54 -6.24
C LEU A 42 6.27 0.07 -5.93
N LEU A 43 5.01 -0.20 -5.62
CA LEU A 43 4.57 -1.56 -5.35
C LEU A 43 4.75 -2.45 -6.58
N SER A 44 4.39 -1.93 -7.75
CA SER A 44 4.53 -2.63 -9.02
C SER A 44 6.01 -2.87 -9.36
N ASP A 45 6.84 -1.85 -9.15
CA ASP A 45 8.28 -1.93 -9.42
C ASP A 45 8.98 -2.99 -8.58
N LYS A 46 8.62 -3.04 -7.30
CA LYS A 46 9.20 -3.99 -6.36
C LYS A 46 8.68 -5.41 -6.58
N GLY A 47 7.46 -5.53 -7.03
CA GLY A 47 6.74 -6.79 -7.09
C GLY A 47 6.02 -7.04 -5.76
N GLU A 48 4.71 -7.23 -5.82
CA GLU A 48 3.89 -7.44 -4.64
C GLU A 48 4.19 -8.81 -4.02
N VAL A 49 4.19 -8.87 -2.68
CA VAL A 49 4.24 -10.13 -1.96
C VAL A 49 2.82 -10.48 -1.50
N ALA A 50 2.63 -11.75 -1.12
CA ALA A 50 1.30 -12.26 -0.77
C ALA A 50 0.63 -11.45 0.34
N ASP A 51 1.38 -11.06 1.36
CA ASP A 51 0.84 -10.28 2.47
C ASP A 51 0.33 -8.90 2.04
N GLU A 52 1.00 -8.29 1.07
CA GLU A 52 0.57 -7.00 0.53
C GLU A 52 -0.74 -7.13 -0.23
N ILE A 53 -0.85 -8.17 -1.03
CA ILE A 53 -2.08 -8.44 -1.79
C ILE A 53 -3.22 -8.79 -0.83
N ALA A 54 -2.95 -9.63 0.16
CA ALA A 54 -3.96 -10.03 1.13
C ALA A 54 -4.49 -8.83 1.93
N GLY A 55 -3.61 -7.90 2.31
CA GLY A 55 -4.02 -6.69 3.02
C GLY A 55 -4.94 -5.83 2.17
N GLY A 56 -4.60 -5.66 0.88
CA GLY A 56 -5.43 -4.91 -0.04
C GLY A 56 -6.79 -5.55 -0.26
N VAL A 57 -6.81 -6.87 -0.44
CA VAL A 57 -8.06 -7.61 -0.61
C VAL A 57 -8.93 -7.49 0.62
N TYR A 58 -8.33 -7.59 1.82
CA TYR A 58 -9.06 -7.45 3.07
C TYR A 58 -9.79 -6.10 3.13
N VAL A 59 -9.07 -5.02 2.84
CA VAL A 59 -9.65 -3.68 2.87
C VAL A 59 -10.78 -3.54 1.85
N LEU A 60 -10.57 -4.07 0.65
CA LEU A 60 -11.59 -4.00 -0.40
C LEU A 60 -12.85 -4.76 -0.01
N ARG A 61 -12.71 -5.87 0.69
CA ARG A 61 -13.87 -6.66 1.14
C ARG A 61 -14.63 -5.98 2.27
N GLU A 62 -13.93 -5.22 3.10
CA GLU A 62 -14.55 -4.49 4.21
C GLU A 62 -15.27 -3.22 3.74
N LYS A 63 -14.91 -2.69 2.60
CA LYS A 63 -15.51 -1.50 2.03
C LYS A 63 -16.51 -1.86 0.95
#